data_95d58eff0c6d25f39c3c68936b783975
#
_entry.id   95d58eff0c6d25f39c3c68936b783975
#
_cell.length_a   1.000
_cell.length_b   1.000
_cell.length_c   1.000
_cell.angle_alpha   90.00
_cell.angle_beta   90.00
_cell.angle_gamma   90.00
#
_symmetry.space_group_name_H-M   'P 1'
#
loop_
_entity.id
_entity.type
_entity.pdbx_description
1 polymer ?
#
loop_
_entity_poly.entity_id
_entity_poly.type
_entity_poly.pdbx_seq_one_letter_code
_entity_poly.pdbx_strand_id
1 'polypeptide(L)'
;MHANLRVASAILALGGLLSSCNGGGSSATSSAAVTDTPTSGSIRVGVDETFEPILKSQVDTFQKLYPGAHIQAVYKPEQQVIQSFLADSARLAIVSRDLTAQEKGVLERLQLSPRTIRIGVDGVAIIVHPSNPDSLLTLPQLKSIFTGQQQQWAQVDSKNKLGPITIVFDNNNSSTARFVQDSVTRGTALTKSAFASKSNPALIDYVATHPNAIGVIGVNWISDRDDASVQKFLKRVRVVGVSPKATGSTPDDYVQPYQAYLAQKTYPLRRELYVISREARAGLGTGFASFVAGNKGQLIMLKSGLMPATGQVRLIEVKSK
;
A
#
# COMPACT_ATOMS: atom_id res chain seq x y z
N MET A 1 53.04 -63.84 -50.72
CA MET A 1 54.24 -64.45 -50.05
C MET A 1 53.87 -64.52 -48.58
N HIS A 2 53.75 -65.72 -48.08
CA HIS A 2 53.95 -66.31 -46.74
C HIS A 2 53.20 -65.63 -45.55
N ALA A 3 52.19 -66.28 -45.02
CA ALA A 3 52.14 -67.49 -44.15
C ALA A 3 52.71 -67.23 -42.77
N ASN A 4 51.99 -67.37 -41.69
CA ASN A 4 51.63 -68.54 -40.84
C ASN A 4 51.01 -67.99 -39.54
N LEU A 5 49.84 -68.39 -39.08
CA LEU A 5 49.42 -69.60 -38.40
C LEU A 5 50.12 -69.91 -37.03
N ARG A 6 49.35 -69.92 -35.95
CA ARG A 6 49.24 -70.92 -34.85
C ARG A 6 48.45 -70.30 -33.68
N VAL A 7 47.26 -70.67 -33.37
CA VAL A 7 46.64 -71.78 -32.66
C VAL A 7 47.32 -72.11 -31.27
N ALA A 8 46.56 -71.99 -30.26
CA ALA A 8 46.35 -72.88 -29.11
C ALA A 8 45.52 -72.14 -28.03
N SER A 9 44.30 -72.46 -27.79
CA SER A 9 43.72 -73.53 -26.90
C SER A 9 43.72 -73.18 -25.42
N ALA A 10 42.51 -72.97 -24.97
CA ALA A 10 41.82 -73.48 -23.79
C ALA A 10 42.40 -73.29 -22.41
N ILE A 11 41.60 -72.84 -21.45
CA ILE A 11 41.08 -73.66 -20.35
C ILE A 11 40.02 -72.82 -19.56
N LEU A 12 38.95 -73.49 -19.23
CA LEU A 12 37.85 -73.10 -18.34
C LEU A 12 38.29 -72.72 -16.94
N ALA A 13 37.65 -71.73 -16.39
CA ALA A 13 37.40 -71.69 -14.94
C ALA A 13 36.10 -71.00 -14.64
N LEU A 14 35.17 -71.77 -14.15
CA LEU A 14 33.85 -71.38 -13.62
C LEU A 14 34.05 -70.68 -12.28
N GLY A 15 33.60 -69.46 -12.16
CA GLY A 15 33.60 -68.71 -10.90
C GLY A 15 32.43 -67.75 -10.86
N GLY A 16 31.34 -68.20 -10.30
CA GLY A 16 30.18 -67.38 -10.06
C GLY A 16 30.45 -66.34 -8.97
N LEU A 17 30.06 -65.12 -9.21
CA LEU A 17 29.84 -64.10 -8.17
C LEU A 17 28.65 -63.30 -8.53
N LEU A 18 27.67 -63.37 -7.66
CA LEU A 18 26.51 -62.47 -7.53
C LEU A 18 26.99 -61.05 -7.39
N SER A 19 26.81 -60.24 -8.39
CA SER A 19 26.95 -58.78 -8.26
C SER A 19 25.60 -58.14 -8.23
N SER A 20 25.23 -57.77 -7.06
CA SER A 20 24.19 -56.84 -6.62
C SER A 20 24.01 -55.70 -7.59
N CYS A 21 22.85 -55.58 -8.19
CA CYS A 21 22.34 -54.35 -8.77
C CYS A 21 22.07 -53.37 -7.64
N ASN A 22 22.97 -52.45 -7.41
CA ASN A 22 22.64 -51.26 -6.66
C ASN A 22 23.27 -50.05 -7.35
N GLY A 23 22.44 -49.21 -7.90
CA GLY A 23 22.91 -48.02 -8.60
C GLY A 23 21.84 -47.33 -9.42
N GLY A 24 20.61 -47.31 -8.90
CA GLY A 24 19.65 -46.31 -9.32
C GLY A 24 20.10 -44.94 -8.78
N GLY A 25 21.00 -44.29 -9.50
CA GLY A 25 21.26 -42.85 -9.27
C GLY A 25 19.99 -42.09 -9.56
N SER A 26 19.13 -41.97 -8.57
CA SER A 26 18.11 -40.91 -8.53
C SER A 26 18.89 -39.60 -8.57
N SER A 27 18.93 -38.99 -9.73
CA SER A 27 19.21 -37.57 -9.85
C SER A 27 18.16 -36.87 -9.01
N ALA A 28 18.48 -36.69 -7.72
CA ALA A 28 17.75 -35.76 -6.88
C ALA A 28 17.92 -34.40 -7.56
N THR A 29 16.95 -34.04 -8.37
CA THR A 29 16.71 -32.64 -8.67
C THR A 29 16.64 -31.99 -7.30
N SER A 30 17.67 -31.25 -6.93
CA SER A 30 17.67 -30.41 -5.74
C SER A 30 16.55 -29.40 -5.94
N SER A 31 15.34 -29.77 -5.52
CA SER A 31 14.32 -28.77 -5.25
C SER A 31 14.95 -27.84 -4.23
N ALA A 32 15.23 -26.60 -4.63
CA ALA A 32 15.73 -25.59 -3.73
C ALA A 32 14.90 -25.69 -2.43
N ALA A 33 15.57 -25.98 -1.33
CA ALA A 33 14.90 -26.23 -0.06
C ALA A 33 13.96 -25.08 0.21
N VAL A 34 12.71 -25.39 0.48
CA VAL A 34 11.68 -24.39 0.82
C VAL A 34 12.18 -23.68 2.08
N THR A 35 12.64 -22.42 1.91
CA THR A 35 13.33 -21.66 2.95
C THR A 35 12.39 -20.98 3.94
N ASP A 36 11.08 -20.97 3.64
CA ASP A 36 10.06 -20.31 4.48
C ASP A 36 8.73 -21.09 4.49
N THR A 37 7.97 -20.88 5.56
CA THR A 37 6.59 -21.37 5.75
C THR A 37 5.65 -20.16 5.95
N PRO A 38 4.33 -20.35 6.01
CA PRO A 38 3.42 -19.24 6.30
C PRO A 38 3.67 -18.50 7.61
N THR A 39 4.43 -19.08 8.55
CA THR A 39 4.67 -18.52 9.89
C THR A 39 6.15 -18.44 10.28
N SER A 40 7.07 -18.75 9.38
CA SER A 40 8.51 -18.68 9.64
C SER A 40 9.30 -18.37 8.36
N GLY A 41 10.53 -17.87 8.52
CA GLY A 41 11.42 -17.48 7.44
C GLY A 41 11.61 -15.98 7.35
N SER A 42 12.17 -15.50 6.22
CA SER A 42 12.44 -14.07 5.99
C SER A 42 11.98 -13.64 4.61
N ILE A 43 11.24 -12.52 4.56
CA ILE A 43 10.81 -11.90 3.30
C ILE A 43 10.95 -10.39 3.33
N ARG A 44 11.08 -9.80 2.14
CA ARG A 44 10.94 -8.36 1.94
C ARG A 44 9.56 -8.04 1.40
N VAL A 45 8.91 -7.03 2.01
CA VAL A 45 7.59 -6.52 1.64
C VAL A 45 7.72 -5.06 1.27
N GLY A 46 7.38 -4.69 0.05
CA GLY A 46 7.28 -3.30 -0.38
C GLY A 46 5.96 -2.71 0.13
N VAL A 47 6.01 -1.57 0.75
CA VAL A 47 4.84 -0.87 1.31
C VAL A 47 4.85 0.57 0.83
N ASP A 48 3.73 1.02 0.24
CA ASP A 48 3.53 2.44 0.00
C ASP A 48 3.65 3.20 1.34
N GLU A 49 4.58 4.14 1.41
CA GLU A 49 4.92 4.90 2.63
C GLU A 49 3.72 5.61 3.26
N THR A 50 2.70 5.88 2.44
CA THR A 50 1.44 6.44 2.95
C THR A 50 0.78 5.53 3.99
N PHE A 51 1.01 4.21 3.92
CA PHE A 51 0.42 3.21 4.82
C PHE A 51 1.38 2.74 5.93
N GLU A 52 2.50 3.44 6.13
CA GLU A 52 3.49 3.06 7.16
C GLU A 52 2.88 2.81 8.55
N PRO A 53 2.05 3.71 9.15
CA PRO A 53 1.55 3.50 10.50
C PRO A 53 0.77 2.21 10.66
N ILE A 54 -0.17 1.94 9.74
CA ILE A 54 -1.02 0.74 9.81
C ILE A 54 -0.23 -0.53 9.52
N LEU A 55 0.67 -0.51 8.53
CA LEU A 55 1.45 -1.69 8.17
C LEU A 55 2.52 -2.03 9.18
N LYS A 56 3.10 -1.03 9.84
CA LYS A 56 3.99 -1.26 10.98
C LYS A 56 3.28 -2.04 12.09
N SER A 57 2.06 -1.64 12.48
CA SER A 57 1.25 -2.35 13.47
C SER A 57 0.92 -3.78 13.04
N GLN A 58 0.63 -4.01 11.75
CA GLN A 58 0.37 -5.34 11.18
C GLN A 58 1.61 -6.23 11.28
N VAL A 59 2.78 -5.74 10.86
CA VAL A 59 4.05 -6.47 10.89
C VAL A 59 4.46 -6.80 12.32
N ASP A 60 4.42 -5.80 13.22
CA ASP A 60 4.79 -5.97 14.62
C ASP A 60 3.89 -7.02 15.29
N THR A 61 2.58 -7.00 15.03
CA THR A 61 1.65 -7.98 15.58
C THR A 61 1.88 -9.38 15.00
N PHE A 62 2.11 -9.49 13.70
CA PHE A 62 2.37 -10.77 13.05
C PHE A 62 3.65 -11.42 13.60
N GLN A 63 4.73 -10.67 13.70
CA GLN A 63 6.01 -11.19 14.21
C GLN A 63 5.95 -11.54 15.72
N LYS A 64 5.14 -10.85 16.52
CA LYS A 64 4.86 -11.25 17.91
C LYS A 64 4.10 -12.57 18.00
N LEU A 65 3.18 -12.84 17.08
CA LEU A 65 2.42 -14.09 17.03
C LEU A 65 3.25 -15.25 16.47
N TYR A 66 4.19 -14.95 15.59
CA TYR A 66 5.04 -15.92 14.89
C TYR A 66 6.52 -15.52 15.02
N PRO A 67 7.19 -15.88 16.13
CA PRO A 67 8.57 -15.43 16.40
C PRO A 67 9.62 -15.88 15.36
N GLY A 68 9.31 -16.95 14.59
CA GLY A 68 10.16 -17.41 13.49
C GLY A 68 9.96 -16.64 12.18
N ALA A 69 9.04 -15.67 12.13
CA ALA A 69 8.76 -14.87 10.95
C ALA A 69 9.52 -13.53 11.01
N HIS A 70 10.28 -13.23 9.95
CA HIS A 70 11.04 -11.99 9.80
C HIS A 70 10.58 -11.25 8.54
N ILE A 71 9.75 -10.20 8.73
CA ILE A 71 9.24 -9.37 7.66
C ILE A 71 10.02 -8.07 7.62
N GLN A 72 10.79 -7.87 6.55
CA GLN A 72 11.43 -6.59 6.25
C GLN A 72 10.47 -5.73 5.44
N ALA A 73 9.67 -4.91 6.11
CA ALA A 73 8.86 -3.88 5.45
C ALA A 73 9.75 -2.74 4.95
N VAL A 74 9.64 -2.40 3.65
CA VAL A 74 10.37 -1.32 3.00
C VAL A 74 9.38 -0.28 2.53
N TYR A 75 9.33 0.85 3.23
CA TYR A 75 8.43 1.96 2.95
C TYR A 75 9.02 2.87 1.88
N LYS A 76 8.27 3.06 0.78
CA LYS A 76 8.68 3.86 -0.38
C LYS A 76 7.44 4.44 -1.06
N PRO A 77 7.59 5.46 -1.92
CA PRO A 77 6.51 5.89 -2.81
C PRO A 77 5.96 4.73 -3.64
N GLU A 78 4.64 4.69 -3.85
CA GLU A 78 3.90 3.59 -4.50
C GLU A 78 4.55 3.10 -5.80
N GLN A 79 5.00 4.03 -6.66
CA GLN A 79 5.66 3.67 -7.92
C GLN A 79 6.94 2.85 -7.71
N GLN A 80 7.74 3.20 -6.70
CA GLN A 80 8.97 2.47 -6.37
C GLN A 80 8.67 1.11 -5.73
N VAL A 81 7.58 1.01 -4.96
CA VAL A 81 7.09 -0.28 -4.42
C VAL A 81 6.74 -1.23 -5.56
N ILE A 82 5.98 -0.76 -6.55
CA ILE A 82 5.60 -1.58 -7.70
C ILE A 82 6.84 -1.96 -8.52
N GLN A 83 7.77 -1.04 -8.76
CA GLN A 83 9.04 -1.35 -9.45
C GLN A 83 9.84 -2.43 -8.71
N SER A 84 9.95 -2.33 -7.38
CA SER A 84 10.63 -3.34 -6.56
C SER A 84 9.95 -4.72 -6.62
N PHE A 85 8.62 -4.73 -6.66
CA PHE A 85 7.81 -5.94 -6.80
C PHE A 85 7.99 -6.59 -8.17
N LEU A 86 7.96 -5.82 -9.25
CA LEU A 86 8.18 -6.32 -10.61
C LEU A 86 9.61 -6.85 -10.80
N ALA A 87 10.60 -6.22 -10.17
CA ALA A 87 12.02 -6.60 -10.22
C ALA A 87 12.41 -7.72 -9.25
N ASP A 88 11.46 -8.42 -8.61
CA ASP A 88 11.70 -9.49 -7.62
C ASP A 88 12.49 -9.06 -6.36
N SER A 89 12.56 -7.76 -6.11
CA SER A 89 13.21 -7.22 -4.91
C SER A 89 12.28 -7.21 -3.68
N ALA A 90 10.99 -7.40 -3.89
CA ALA A 90 9.97 -7.55 -2.85
C ALA A 90 8.99 -8.66 -3.25
N ARG A 91 8.64 -9.51 -2.30
CA ARG A 91 7.73 -10.65 -2.51
C ARG A 91 6.26 -10.24 -2.50
N LEU A 92 5.95 -9.21 -1.72
CA LEU A 92 4.63 -8.59 -1.66
C LEU A 92 4.77 -7.09 -1.96
N ALA A 93 3.70 -6.54 -2.55
CA ALA A 93 3.48 -5.09 -2.65
C ALA A 93 2.18 -4.73 -1.92
N ILE A 94 2.23 -3.70 -1.08
CA ILE A 94 1.06 -3.14 -0.39
C ILE A 94 0.87 -1.73 -0.90
N VAL A 95 -0.21 -1.52 -1.66
CA VAL A 95 -0.42 -0.35 -2.52
C VAL A 95 -1.90 0.02 -2.60
N SER A 96 -2.19 1.23 -3.09
CA SER A 96 -3.57 1.76 -3.15
C SER A 96 -4.28 1.51 -4.49
N ARG A 97 -3.71 0.70 -5.37
CA ARG A 97 -4.30 0.27 -6.65
C ARG A 97 -3.87 -1.14 -7.03
N ASP A 98 -4.60 -1.77 -7.91
CA ASP A 98 -4.13 -2.99 -8.58
C ASP A 98 -3.06 -2.66 -9.65
N LEU A 99 -2.35 -3.67 -10.11
CA LEU A 99 -1.41 -3.55 -11.22
C LEU A 99 -2.14 -3.17 -12.50
N THR A 100 -1.53 -2.28 -13.28
CA THR A 100 -1.99 -1.95 -14.63
C THR A 100 -1.82 -3.16 -15.57
N ALA A 101 -2.48 -3.15 -16.72
CA ALA A 101 -2.32 -4.19 -17.74
C ALA A 101 -0.85 -4.35 -18.19
N GLN A 102 -0.12 -3.23 -18.31
CA GLN A 102 1.29 -3.27 -18.66
C GLN A 102 2.15 -3.93 -17.56
N GLU A 103 1.90 -3.63 -16.30
CA GLU A 103 2.60 -4.22 -15.15
C GLU A 103 2.28 -5.73 -15.02
N LYS A 104 1.02 -6.12 -15.22
CA LYS A 104 0.62 -7.54 -15.29
C LYS A 104 1.33 -8.27 -16.43
N GLY A 105 1.41 -7.66 -17.61
CA GLY A 105 2.14 -8.22 -18.76
C GLY A 105 3.64 -8.42 -18.51
N VAL A 106 4.27 -7.65 -17.62
CA VAL A 106 5.66 -7.93 -17.19
C VAL A 106 5.73 -9.26 -16.44
N LEU A 107 4.81 -9.51 -15.51
CA LEU A 107 4.79 -10.74 -14.70
C LEU A 107 4.37 -11.96 -15.53
N GLU A 108 3.43 -11.79 -16.46
CA GLU A 108 3.01 -12.86 -17.39
C GLU A 108 4.18 -13.38 -18.24
N ARG A 109 5.05 -12.48 -18.74
CA ARG A 109 6.27 -12.90 -19.46
C ARG A 109 7.24 -13.71 -18.59
N LEU A 110 7.19 -13.53 -17.28
CA LEU A 110 7.93 -14.31 -16.29
C LEU A 110 7.16 -15.56 -15.82
N GLN A 111 6.01 -15.86 -16.44
CA GLN A 111 5.11 -16.97 -16.08
C GLN A 111 4.60 -16.86 -14.62
N LEU A 112 4.45 -15.65 -14.13
CA LEU A 112 3.94 -15.37 -12.79
C LEU A 112 2.51 -14.84 -12.87
N SER A 113 1.62 -15.39 -12.05
CA SER A 113 0.24 -14.93 -11.85
C SER A 113 0.10 -14.29 -10.46
N PRO A 114 0.23 -12.97 -10.33
CA PRO A 114 0.12 -12.32 -9.04
C PRO A 114 -1.31 -12.45 -8.48
N ARG A 115 -1.39 -12.59 -7.15
CA ARG A 115 -2.67 -12.59 -6.44
C ARG A 115 -2.87 -11.22 -5.80
N THR A 116 -3.96 -10.56 -6.15
CA THR A 116 -4.36 -9.28 -5.56
C THR A 116 -5.47 -9.52 -4.53
N ILE A 117 -5.25 -9.09 -3.30
CA ILE A 117 -6.21 -9.20 -2.19
C ILE A 117 -6.51 -7.79 -1.70
N ARG A 118 -7.78 -7.38 -1.75
CA ARG A 118 -8.22 -6.14 -1.12
C ARG A 118 -8.23 -6.34 0.40
N ILE A 119 -7.54 -5.46 1.13
CA ILE A 119 -7.39 -5.55 2.58
C ILE A 119 -8.09 -4.44 3.35
N GLY A 120 -8.52 -3.38 2.68
CA GLY A 120 -9.26 -2.30 3.33
C GLY A 120 -9.58 -1.15 2.41
N VAL A 121 -10.17 -0.11 3.01
CA VAL A 121 -10.42 1.18 2.37
C VAL A 121 -9.79 2.27 3.23
N ASP A 122 -8.99 3.09 2.60
CA ASP A 122 -8.41 4.32 3.13
C ASP A 122 -9.12 5.54 2.54
N GLY A 123 -8.87 6.71 3.09
CA GLY A 123 -9.24 7.99 2.54
C GLY A 123 -8.01 8.86 2.30
N VAL A 124 -8.12 9.76 1.34
CA VAL A 124 -7.17 10.87 1.20
C VAL A 124 -7.76 12.09 1.88
N ALA A 125 -7.11 12.53 2.96
CA ALA A 125 -7.53 13.70 3.71
C ALA A 125 -6.89 14.97 3.14
N ILE A 126 -7.68 16.03 3.16
CA ILE A 126 -7.20 17.40 2.92
C ILE A 126 -7.04 18.08 4.28
N ILE A 127 -5.88 18.66 4.51
CA ILE A 127 -5.59 19.39 5.77
C ILE A 127 -5.15 20.82 5.49
N VAL A 128 -5.52 21.72 6.38
CA VAL A 128 -5.12 23.13 6.34
C VAL A 128 -4.66 23.58 7.73
N HIS A 129 -4.03 24.74 7.79
CA HIS A 129 -3.67 25.37 9.06
C HIS A 129 -4.94 25.72 9.88
N PRO A 130 -4.93 25.62 11.23
CA PRO A 130 -6.10 25.91 12.05
C PRO A 130 -6.68 27.32 11.87
N SER A 131 -5.85 28.32 11.51
CA SER A 131 -6.30 29.68 11.24
C SER A 131 -6.91 29.88 9.84
N ASN A 132 -6.84 28.89 8.96
CA ASN A 132 -7.49 29.00 7.65
C ASN A 132 -9.01 28.90 7.83
N PRO A 133 -9.80 29.90 7.41
CA PRO A 133 -11.25 29.87 7.53
C PRO A 133 -11.90 28.82 6.58
N ASP A 134 -11.26 28.51 5.44
CA ASP A 134 -11.78 27.60 4.42
C ASP A 134 -11.49 26.14 4.79
N SER A 135 -12.29 25.61 5.69
CA SER A 135 -12.22 24.19 6.10
C SER A 135 -13.35 23.31 5.52
N LEU A 136 -14.15 23.87 4.64
CA LEU A 136 -15.22 23.18 3.91
C LEU A 136 -15.04 23.45 2.42
N LEU A 137 -14.63 22.43 1.66
CA LEU A 137 -14.33 22.57 0.23
C LEU A 137 -15.14 21.56 -0.59
N THR A 138 -15.60 21.98 -1.76
CA THR A 138 -16.25 21.07 -2.72
C THR A 138 -15.21 20.38 -3.60
N LEU A 139 -15.55 19.23 -4.19
CA LEU A 139 -14.68 18.57 -5.18
C LEU A 139 -14.31 19.49 -6.37
N PRO A 140 -15.23 20.28 -6.94
CA PRO A 140 -14.86 21.27 -7.97
C PRO A 140 -13.87 22.32 -7.51
N GLN A 141 -14.00 22.85 -6.29
CA GLN A 141 -13.01 23.77 -5.72
C GLN A 141 -11.64 23.09 -5.55
N LEU A 142 -11.60 21.88 -5.00
CA LEU A 142 -10.36 21.10 -4.92
C LEU A 142 -9.73 20.87 -6.29
N LYS A 143 -10.55 20.52 -7.30
CA LYS A 143 -10.07 20.40 -8.68
C LYS A 143 -9.46 21.70 -9.18
N SER A 144 -10.14 22.82 -8.99
CA SER A 144 -9.65 24.14 -9.43
C SER A 144 -8.36 24.56 -8.73
N ILE A 145 -8.22 24.25 -7.43
CA ILE A 145 -7.00 24.47 -6.66
C ILE A 145 -5.87 23.59 -7.21
N PHE A 146 -6.08 22.28 -7.31
CA PHE A 146 -5.04 21.35 -7.73
C PHE A 146 -4.60 21.50 -9.19
N THR A 147 -5.46 22.02 -10.06
CA THR A 147 -5.09 22.35 -11.45
C THR A 147 -4.51 23.76 -11.61
N GLY A 148 -4.51 24.58 -10.54
CA GLY A 148 -4.00 25.96 -10.57
C GLY A 148 -4.95 26.96 -11.22
N GLN A 149 -6.22 26.64 -11.41
CA GLN A 149 -7.24 27.58 -11.82
C GLN A 149 -7.57 28.59 -10.70
N GLN A 150 -7.55 28.14 -9.46
CA GLN A 150 -7.61 28.98 -8.26
C GLN A 150 -6.24 28.92 -7.57
N GLN A 151 -5.54 30.05 -7.55
CA GLN A 151 -4.18 30.15 -7.00
C GLN A 151 -4.13 30.99 -5.74
N GLN A 152 -5.23 31.65 -5.38
CA GLN A 152 -5.36 32.50 -4.22
C GLN A 152 -6.54 32.04 -3.38
N TRP A 153 -6.41 32.05 -2.05
CA TRP A 153 -7.52 31.75 -1.15
C TRP A 153 -8.73 32.67 -1.37
N ALA A 154 -8.48 33.95 -1.70
CA ALA A 154 -9.53 34.89 -2.03
C ALA A 154 -10.37 34.54 -3.28
N GLN A 155 -9.89 33.62 -4.13
CA GLN A 155 -10.65 33.08 -5.26
C GLN A 155 -11.57 31.92 -4.82
N VAL A 156 -11.26 31.26 -3.70
CA VAL A 156 -12.09 30.22 -3.09
C VAL A 156 -13.20 30.88 -2.24
N ASP A 157 -12.82 31.77 -1.34
CA ASP A 157 -13.71 32.67 -0.59
C ASP A 157 -13.11 34.08 -0.56
N SER A 158 -13.84 35.07 -1.04
CA SER A 158 -13.41 36.47 -1.10
C SER A 158 -13.05 37.07 0.26
N LYS A 159 -13.53 36.49 1.34
CA LYS A 159 -13.23 36.88 2.73
C LYS A 159 -11.87 36.34 3.21
N ASN A 160 -11.35 35.31 2.59
CA ASN A 160 -10.06 34.73 2.96
C ASN A 160 -8.89 35.58 2.45
N LYS A 161 -8.03 36.03 3.35
CA LYS A 161 -6.90 36.94 3.07
C LYS A 161 -5.53 36.27 3.18
N LEU A 162 -5.47 34.91 3.17
CA LEU A 162 -4.22 34.15 3.34
C LEU A 162 -3.28 34.19 2.13
N GLY A 163 -3.69 34.81 1.02
CA GLY A 163 -2.83 34.99 -0.15
C GLY A 163 -2.72 33.71 -1.03
N PRO A 164 -1.54 33.48 -1.62
CA PRO A 164 -1.34 32.37 -2.56
C PRO A 164 -1.53 31.01 -1.91
N ILE A 165 -2.24 30.09 -2.59
CA ILE A 165 -2.40 28.70 -2.12
C ILE A 165 -1.11 27.93 -2.38
N THR A 166 -0.55 27.31 -1.33
CA THR A 166 0.59 26.39 -1.44
C THR A 166 0.13 24.97 -1.24
N ILE A 167 0.26 24.13 -2.27
CA ILE A 167 -0.17 22.72 -2.26
C ILE A 167 1.00 21.84 -1.86
N VAL A 168 0.80 20.98 -0.87
CA VAL A 168 1.84 20.11 -0.31
C VAL A 168 1.41 18.65 -0.36
N PHE A 169 2.25 17.81 -0.98
CA PHE A 169 2.15 16.35 -0.94
C PHE A 169 3.28 15.76 -0.11
N ASP A 170 3.15 14.51 0.29
CA ASP A 170 4.18 13.75 1.01
C ASP A 170 5.40 13.48 0.12
N ASN A 171 5.18 13.06 -1.15
CA ASN A 171 6.24 12.77 -2.11
C ASN A 171 5.77 13.04 -3.56
N ASN A 172 6.69 13.30 -4.48
CA ASN A 172 6.38 13.54 -5.90
C ASN A 172 5.74 12.34 -6.61
N ASN A 173 6.12 11.11 -6.20
CA ASN A 173 5.62 9.86 -6.78
C ASN A 173 4.69 9.11 -5.81
N SER A 174 4.04 9.85 -4.91
CA SER A 174 3.17 9.27 -3.89
C SER A 174 1.84 8.81 -4.48
N SER A 175 1.24 7.87 -3.81
CA SER A 175 -0.12 7.41 -4.13
C SER A 175 -1.18 8.48 -3.88
N THR A 176 -0.94 9.42 -2.95
CA THR A 176 -1.84 10.54 -2.70
C THR A 176 -1.86 11.52 -3.86
N ALA A 177 -0.69 11.89 -4.42
CA ALA A 177 -0.59 12.75 -5.60
C ALA A 177 -1.22 12.08 -6.83
N ARG A 178 -0.91 10.80 -7.08
CA ARG A 178 -1.54 10.02 -8.15
C ARG A 178 -3.07 9.98 -7.97
N PHE A 179 -3.56 9.66 -6.77
CA PHE A 179 -4.99 9.59 -6.49
C PHE A 179 -5.69 10.93 -6.79
N VAL A 180 -5.10 12.06 -6.39
CA VAL A 180 -5.64 13.39 -6.70
C VAL A 180 -5.69 13.60 -8.22
N GLN A 181 -4.63 13.23 -8.94
CA GLN A 181 -4.58 13.37 -10.38
C GLN A 181 -5.64 12.50 -11.08
N ASP A 182 -5.81 11.26 -10.66
CA ASP A 182 -6.74 10.32 -11.28
C ASP A 182 -8.20 10.66 -10.93
N SER A 183 -8.48 10.89 -9.63
CA SER A 183 -9.85 10.94 -9.12
C SER A 183 -10.40 12.36 -8.98
N VAL A 184 -9.56 13.36 -8.67
CA VAL A 184 -10.01 14.75 -8.46
C VAL A 184 -9.83 15.57 -9.75
N THR A 185 -8.62 15.60 -10.32
CA THR A 185 -8.35 16.38 -11.52
C THR A 185 -8.70 15.64 -12.81
N ARG A 186 -9.00 14.33 -12.72
CA ARG A 186 -9.39 13.45 -13.85
C ARG A 186 -8.35 13.48 -14.98
N GLY A 187 -7.10 13.25 -14.62
CA GLY A 187 -5.97 13.19 -15.54
C GLY A 187 -5.38 14.56 -15.90
N THR A 188 -6.01 15.67 -15.49
CA THR A 188 -5.38 16.99 -15.66
C THR A 188 -4.16 17.09 -14.73
N ALA A 189 -3.03 17.55 -15.26
CA ALA A 189 -1.80 17.71 -14.51
C ALA A 189 -1.99 18.63 -13.29
N LEU A 190 -1.30 18.30 -12.22
CA LEU A 190 -1.23 19.16 -11.04
C LEU A 190 -0.47 20.44 -11.35
N THR A 191 -0.86 21.53 -10.69
CA THR A 191 -0.19 22.82 -10.86
C THR A 191 1.29 22.74 -10.46
N LYS A 192 2.14 23.54 -11.11
CA LYS A 192 3.57 23.63 -10.79
C LYS A 192 3.87 24.21 -9.41
N SER A 193 2.89 24.85 -8.76
CA SER A 193 3.01 25.35 -7.38
C SER A 193 2.86 24.23 -6.33
N ALA A 194 2.47 23.02 -6.73
CA ALA A 194 2.44 21.87 -5.85
C ALA A 194 3.86 21.32 -5.65
N PHE A 195 4.23 21.03 -4.40
CA PHE A 195 5.53 20.44 -4.08
C PHE A 195 5.42 19.28 -3.09
N ALA A 196 6.50 18.51 -2.97
CA ALA A 196 6.60 17.39 -2.05
C ALA A 196 7.44 17.74 -0.83
N SER A 197 6.95 17.39 0.35
CA SER A 197 7.59 17.65 1.65
C SER A 197 8.62 16.60 2.07
N LYS A 198 8.77 15.52 1.32
CA LYS A 198 9.64 14.35 1.56
C LYS A 198 9.09 13.30 2.53
N SER A 199 8.08 13.58 3.34
CA SER A 199 7.43 12.60 4.23
C SER A 199 6.09 13.13 4.76
N ASN A 200 5.23 12.22 5.24
CA ASN A 200 3.95 12.60 5.84
C ASN A 200 4.12 13.46 7.12
N PRO A 201 5.05 13.17 8.06
CA PRO A 201 5.30 14.07 9.20
C PRO A 201 5.76 15.47 8.76
N ALA A 202 6.66 15.57 7.78
CA ALA A 202 7.13 16.86 7.25
C ALA A 202 6.01 17.64 6.56
N LEU A 203 5.07 16.96 5.90
CA LEU A 203 3.87 17.58 5.33
C LEU A 203 3.00 18.20 6.44
N ILE A 204 2.74 17.46 7.52
CA ILE A 204 1.96 17.97 8.67
C ILE A 204 2.65 19.17 9.29
N ASP A 205 3.98 19.10 9.51
CA ASP A 205 4.76 20.20 10.06
C ASP A 205 4.70 21.46 9.19
N TYR A 206 4.78 21.27 7.87
CA TYR A 206 4.68 22.38 6.93
C TYR A 206 3.31 23.06 7.01
N VAL A 207 2.21 22.30 6.92
CA VAL A 207 0.84 22.83 7.01
C VAL A 207 0.61 23.51 8.36
N ALA A 208 1.15 22.95 9.44
CA ALA A 208 1.03 23.52 10.79
C ALA A 208 1.75 24.86 11.01
N THR A 209 2.65 25.24 10.09
CA THR A 209 3.45 26.49 10.19
C THR A 209 3.18 27.46 9.04
N HIS A 210 2.40 27.08 8.04
CA HIS A 210 2.08 27.90 6.87
C HIS A 210 0.56 28.04 6.70
N PRO A 211 -0.03 29.18 7.15
CA PRO A 211 -1.49 29.38 7.11
C PRO A 211 -2.13 29.25 5.74
N ASN A 212 -1.38 29.52 4.67
CA ASN A 212 -1.84 29.45 3.29
C ASN A 212 -1.65 28.07 2.64
N ALA A 213 -1.11 27.09 3.38
CA ALA A 213 -0.87 25.75 2.85
C ALA A 213 -2.14 24.88 2.85
N ILE A 214 -2.26 24.02 1.85
CA ILE A 214 -3.20 22.92 1.78
C ILE A 214 -2.40 21.62 1.61
N GLY A 215 -2.54 20.68 2.52
CA GLY A 215 -1.84 19.40 2.53
C GLY A 215 -2.75 18.25 2.09
N VAL A 216 -2.17 17.26 1.42
CA VAL A 216 -2.84 16.04 0.97
C VAL A 216 -2.17 14.83 1.61
N ILE A 217 -2.90 14.10 2.46
CA ILE A 217 -2.33 13.03 3.30
C ILE A 217 -3.25 11.81 3.37
N GLY A 218 -2.70 10.61 3.56
CA GLY A 218 -3.49 9.42 3.86
C GLY A 218 -4.15 9.50 5.23
N VAL A 219 -5.41 9.05 5.32
CA VAL A 219 -6.20 9.13 6.56
C VAL A 219 -5.56 8.37 7.71
N ASN A 220 -4.85 7.27 7.45
CA ASN A 220 -4.20 6.49 8.50
C ASN A 220 -3.12 7.26 9.30
N TRP A 221 -2.62 8.40 8.81
CA TRP A 221 -1.72 9.29 9.54
C TRP A 221 -2.42 10.18 10.58
N ILE A 222 -3.74 10.29 10.49
CA ILE A 222 -4.55 11.22 11.30
C ILE A 222 -5.79 10.55 11.93
N SER A 223 -6.01 9.26 11.74
CA SER A 223 -7.25 8.59 12.16
C SER A 223 -7.16 7.82 13.47
N ASP A 224 -5.99 7.31 13.84
CA ASP A 224 -5.81 6.57 15.10
C ASP A 224 -5.77 7.53 16.29
N ARG A 225 -6.92 7.71 16.90
CA ARG A 225 -7.10 8.64 18.04
C ARG A 225 -6.50 8.12 19.35
N ASP A 226 -6.14 6.86 19.43
CA ASP A 226 -5.45 6.27 20.58
C ASP A 226 -3.93 6.49 20.49
N ASP A 227 -3.40 6.84 19.31
CA ASP A 227 -2.00 7.20 19.13
C ASP A 227 -1.73 8.65 19.55
N ALA A 228 -0.81 8.83 20.50
CA ALA A 228 -0.44 10.15 21.03
C ALA A 228 0.17 11.08 19.97
N SER A 229 0.87 10.55 18.96
CA SER A 229 1.44 11.31 17.85
C SER A 229 0.34 11.84 16.94
N VAL A 230 -0.67 11.03 16.63
CA VAL A 230 -1.85 11.44 15.86
C VAL A 230 -2.64 12.54 16.59
N GLN A 231 -2.86 12.39 17.90
CA GLN A 231 -3.51 13.43 18.70
C GLN A 231 -2.73 14.76 18.66
N LYS A 232 -1.39 14.68 18.73
CA LYS A 232 -0.51 15.86 18.63
C LYS A 232 -0.61 16.51 17.25
N PHE A 233 -0.69 15.73 16.17
CA PHE A 233 -0.86 16.24 14.81
C PHE A 233 -2.22 16.93 14.63
N LEU A 234 -3.30 16.31 15.07
CA LEU A 234 -4.67 16.86 14.95
C LEU A 234 -4.87 18.19 15.71
N LYS A 235 -4.06 18.48 16.74
CA LYS A 235 -4.06 19.79 17.42
C LYS A 235 -3.40 20.89 16.58
N ARG A 236 -2.58 20.54 15.60
CA ARG A 236 -1.76 21.47 14.81
C ARG A 236 -2.30 21.74 13.42
N VAL A 237 -3.23 20.93 12.94
CA VAL A 237 -3.85 21.06 11.61
C VAL A 237 -5.36 20.89 11.71
N ARG A 238 -6.09 21.40 10.73
CA ARG A 238 -7.53 21.19 10.58
C ARG A 238 -7.81 20.30 9.39
N VAL A 239 -8.60 19.24 9.61
CA VAL A 239 -9.07 18.37 8.54
C VAL A 239 -10.24 19.02 7.83
N VAL A 240 -10.16 19.14 6.52
CA VAL A 240 -11.18 19.74 5.66
C VAL A 240 -12.36 18.80 5.48
N GLY A 241 -13.56 19.32 5.61
CA GLY A 241 -14.79 18.65 5.16
C GLY A 241 -14.92 18.79 3.64
N VAL A 242 -15.21 17.68 2.95
CA VAL A 242 -15.31 17.66 1.49
C VAL A 242 -16.71 17.30 1.05
N SER A 243 -17.30 18.15 0.18
CA SER A 243 -18.60 17.86 -0.45
C SER A 243 -18.40 17.43 -1.91
N PRO A 244 -19.07 16.35 -2.36
CA PRO A 244 -19.12 15.98 -3.78
C PRO A 244 -19.96 16.95 -4.64
N LYS A 245 -20.81 17.76 -4.02
CA LYS A 245 -21.70 18.69 -4.72
C LYS A 245 -20.93 19.86 -5.34
N ALA A 246 -21.38 20.31 -6.51
CA ALA A 246 -20.76 21.45 -7.19
C ALA A 246 -21.25 22.80 -6.64
N THR A 247 -22.55 22.87 -6.30
CA THR A 247 -23.22 24.08 -5.82
C THR A 247 -24.31 23.70 -4.83
N GLY A 248 -24.75 24.69 -4.05
CA GLY A 248 -25.86 24.50 -3.10
C GLY A 248 -25.55 23.57 -1.93
N SER A 249 -24.25 23.39 -1.59
CA SER A 249 -23.85 22.59 -0.43
C SER A 249 -24.25 23.30 0.88
N THR A 250 -24.95 22.57 1.72
CA THR A 250 -25.18 22.96 3.12
C THR A 250 -24.04 22.44 3.99
N PRO A 251 -23.85 22.94 5.22
CA PRO A 251 -22.80 22.39 6.13
C PRO A 251 -22.83 20.87 6.28
N ASP A 252 -24.02 20.26 6.24
CA ASP A 252 -24.21 18.80 6.39
C ASP A 252 -23.75 18.01 5.17
N ASP A 253 -23.51 18.65 4.03
CA ASP A 253 -23.00 18.00 2.82
C ASP A 253 -21.48 17.81 2.84
N TYR A 254 -20.80 18.45 3.77
CA TYR A 254 -19.34 18.36 3.92
C TYR A 254 -18.98 17.28 4.93
N VAL A 255 -18.36 16.24 4.47
CA VAL A 255 -17.96 15.11 5.32
C VAL A 255 -16.44 15.05 5.46
N GLN A 256 -15.98 14.74 6.66
CA GLN A 256 -14.58 14.44 6.94
C GLN A 256 -14.33 12.94 6.76
N PRO A 257 -13.07 12.49 6.59
CA PRO A 257 -12.74 11.10 6.31
C PRO A 257 -12.84 10.20 7.55
N TYR A 258 -13.93 10.29 8.30
CA TYR A 258 -14.19 9.37 9.39
C TYR A 258 -14.58 7.99 8.85
N GLN A 259 -14.22 6.96 9.61
CA GLN A 259 -14.47 5.57 9.27
C GLN A 259 -15.93 5.29 8.87
N ALA A 260 -16.88 5.94 9.56
CA ALA A 260 -18.31 5.84 9.25
C ALA A 260 -18.61 6.31 7.82
N TYR A 261 -18.07 7.43 7.39
CA TYR A 261 -18.28 7.98 6.04
C TYR A 261 -17.51 7.22 4.96
N LEU A 262 -16.37 6.61 5.31
CA LEU A 262 -15.69 5.66 4.42
C LEU A 262 -16.56 4.41 4.21
N ALA A 263 -17.18 3.88 5.27
CA ALA A 263 -18.07 2.72 5.22
C ALA A 263 -19.36 3.01 4.43
N GLN A 264 -19.98 4.16 4.66
CA GLN A 264 -21.19 4.62 3.96
C GLN A 264 -20.92 5.06 2.52
N LYS A 265 -19.65 5.16 2.09
CA LYS A 265 -19.22 5.67 0.78
C LYS A 265 -19.61 7.14 0.53
N THR A 266 -19.86 7.90 1.58
CA THR A 266 -20.24 9.33 1.49
C THR A 266 -19.02 10.23 1.40
N TYR A 267 -17.87 9.82 1.97
CA TYR A 267 -16.62 10.56 1.79
C TYR A 267 -16.09 10.41 0.34
N PRO A 268 -15.92 11.49 -0.43
CA PRO A 268 -15.65 11.36 -1.86
C PRO A 268 -14.20 10.97 -2.21
N LEU A 269 -13.23 11.19 -1.31
CA LEU A 269 -11.80 10.92 -1.54
C LEU A 269 -11.37 9.58 -0.91
N ARG A 270 -12.16 8.55 -1.11
CA ARG A 270 -11.86 7.18 -0.63
C ARG A 270 -11.09 6.39 -1.67
N ARG A 271 -10.19 5.51 -1.22
CA ARG A 271 -9.41 4.61 -2.06
C ARG A 271 -9.29 3.23 -1.45
N GLU A 272 -9.11 2.23 -2.30
CA GLU A 272 -8.90 0.86 -1.86
C GLU A 272 -7.43 0.64 -1.43
N LEU A 273 -7.20 -0.39 -0.60
CA LEU A 273 -5.88 -0.85 -0.20
C LEU A 273 -5.73 -2.32 -0.51
N TYR A 274 -4.61 -2.69 -1.14
CA TYR A 274 -4.35 -4.04 -1.64
C TYR A 274 -3.04 -4.60 -1.15
N VAL A 275 -3.02 -5.91 -0.93
CA VAL A 275 -1.80 -6.74 -0.93
C VAL A 275 -1.74 -7.45 -2.27
N ILE A 276 -0.62 -7.29 -2.98
CA ILE A 276 -0.32 -8.00 -4.21
C ILE A 276 0.83 -8.96 -3.92
N SER A 277 0.62 -10.25 -4.16
CA SER A 277 1.60 -11.32 -3.92
C SER A 277 2.03 -11.97 -5.22
N ARG A 278 3.33 -12.19 -5.37
CA ARG A 278 3.89 -12.99 -6.46
C ARG A 278 4.25 -14.43 -6.04
N GLU A 279 3.90 -14.82 -4.82
CA GLU A 279 4.16 -16.18 -4.35
C GLU A 279 3.28 -17.20 -5.07
N ALA A 280 3.94 -18.19 -5.67
CA ALA A 280 3.27 -19.33 -6.30
C ALA A 280 2.93 -20.47 -5.31
N ARG A 281 3.47 -20.42 -4.09
CA ARG A 281 3.32 -21.42 -3.03
C ARG A 281 2.90 -20.79 -1.70
N ALA A 282 2.54 -21.62 -0.74
CA ALA A 282 2.23 -21.19 0.62
C ALA A 282 3.51 -20.90 1.43
N GLY A 283 4.10 -19.73 1.22
CA GLY A 283 5.25 -19.20 1.94
C GLY A 283 4.87 -18.13 2.95
N LEU A 284 5.89 -17.45 3.51
CA LEU A 284 5.72 -16.42 4.53
C LEU A 284 4.91 -15.21 4.03
N GLY A 285 5.04 -14.86 2.74
CA GLY A 285 4.24 -13.80 2.13
C GLY A 285 2.76 -14.16 2.08
N THR A 286 2.42 -15.41 1.72
CA THR A 286 1.03 -15.91 1.76
C THR A 286 0.49 -15.90 3.19
N GLY A 287 1.32 -16.28 4.18
CA GLY A 287 0.97 -16.25 5.61
C GLY A 287 0.66 -14.83 6.08
N PHE A 288 1.53 -13.87 5.78
CA PHE A 288 1.33 -12.47 6.13
C PHE A 288 0.12 -11.85 5.42
N ALA A 289 -0.05 -12.08 4.12
CA ALA A 289 -1.22 -11.60 3.37
C ALA A 289 -2.53 -12.15 3.97
N SER A 290 -2.54 -13.45 4.35
CA SER A 290 -3.68 -14.09 5.01
C SER A 290 -3.95 -13.52 6.41
N PHE A 291 -2.90 -13.17 7.16
CA PHE A 291 -3.04 -12.49 8.45
C PHE A 291 -3.66 -11.12 8.30
N VAL A 292 -3.14 -10.29 7.38
CA VAL A 292 -3.66 -8.93 7.14
C VAL A 292 -5.11 -8.95 6.67
N ALA A 293 -5.48 -9.89 5.79
CA ALA A 293 -6.85 -10.08 5.33
C ALA A 293 -7.76 -10.81 6.34
N GLY A 294 -7.17 -11.47 7.33
CA GLY A 294 -7.89 -12.24 8.37
C GLY A 294 -8.35 -11.39 9.55
N ASN A 295 -9.11 -12.01 10.46
CA ASN A 295 -9.76 -11.31 11.57
C ASN A 295 -8.84 -10.41 12.39
N LYS A 296 -7.63 -10.86 12.74
CA LYS A 296 -6.68 -10.08 13.56
C LYS A 296 -6.18 -8.85 12.80
N GLY A 297 -5.78 -9.02 11.54
CA GLY A 297 -5.34 -7.91 10.71
C GLY A 297 -6.46 -6.92 10.42
N GLN A 298 -7.66 -7.40 10.19
CA GLN A 298 -8.84 -6.55 9.95
C GLN A 298 -9.27 -5.79 11.21
N LEU A 299 -9.06 -6.36 12.41
CA LEU A 299 -9.29 -5.64 13.66
C LEU A 299 -8.27 -4.50 13.87
N ILE A 300 -7.01 -4.69 13.46
CA ILE A 300 -6.00 -3.62 13.47
C ILE A 300 -6.43 -2.50 12.51
N MET A 301 -6.87 -2.85 11.29
CA MET A 301 -7.43 -1.87 10.34
C MET A 301 -8.56 -1.06 10.95
N LEU A 302 -9.52 -1.75 11.59
CA LEU A 302 -10.68 -1.12 12.23
C LEU A 302 -10.26 -0.14 13.34
N LYS A 303 -9.33 -0.55 14.21
CA LYS A 303 -8.83 0.29 15.31
C LYS A 303 -8.04 1.51 14.82
N SER A 304 -7.32 1.38 13.72
CA SER A 304 -6.59 2.49 13.12
C SER A 304 -7.48 3.48 12.34
N GLY A 305 -8.81 3.33 12.42
CA GLY A 305 -9.76 4.25 11.78
C GLY A 305 -9.95 4.04 10.28
N LEU A 306 -9.35 2.99 9.70
CA LEU A 306 -9.58 2.56 8.33
C LEU A 306 -10.77 1.61 8.24
N MET A 307 -11.38 1.53 7.06
CA MET A 307 -12.45 0.56 6.85
C MET A 307 -11.85 -0.80 6.46
N PRO A 308 -12.07 -1.88 7.22
CA PRO A 308 -11.60 -3.22 6.86
C PRO A 308 -12.32 -3.74 5.60
N ALA A 309 -11.65 -4.61 4.85
CA ALA A 309 -12.21 -5.23 3.64
C ALA A 309 -13.28 -6.28 3.98
N THR A 310 -13.06 -7.00 5.10
CA THR A 310 -13.92 -8.07 5.59
C THR A 310 -14.28 -7.77 7.04
N GLY A 311 -15.31 -7.09 7.31
CA GLY A 311 -15.73 -6.77 8.65
C GLY A 311 -16.96 -5.87 8.61
N GLN A 312 -17.91 -6.15 9.49
CA GLN A 312 -19.06 -5.26 9.63
C GLN A 312 -18.65 -4.09 10.52
N VAL A 313 -18.60 -2.90 9.94
CA VAL A 313 -18.50 -1.65 10.71
C VAL A 313 -19.88 -1.38 11.28
N ARG A 314 -20.01 -1.48 12.60
CA ARG A 314 -21.25 -1.14 13.28
C ARG A 314 -21.35 0.38 13.39
N LEU A 315 -22.27 0.98 12.66
CA LEU A 315 -22.59 2.39 12.77
C LEU A 315 -23.60 2.56 13.90
N ILE A 316 -23.25 3.37 14.90
CA ILE A 316 -24.14 3.75 15.99
C ILE A 316 -24.43 5.23 15.85
N GLU A 317 -25.69 5.57 15.64
CA GLU A 317 -26.14 6.96 15.67
C GLU A 317 -26.21 7.42 17.13
N VAL A 318 -25.31 8.32 17.52
CA VAL A 318 -25.37 8.96 18.84
C VAL A 318 -26.26 10.19 18.70
N LYS A 319 -27.50 10.09 19.15
CA LYS A 319 -28.36 11.29 19.30
C LYS A 319 -27.83 12.08 20.50
N SER A 320 -27.20 13.22 20.24
CA SER A 320 -26.97 14.23 21.27
C SER A 320 -28.33 14.76 21.76
N LYS A 321 -28.56 14.64 23.07
CA LYS A 321 -29.70 15.27 23.74
C LYS A 321 -29.52 16.79 23.77
#